data_b395588bdf3c210369e9299a23e8ab33
#
_entry.id   b395588bdf3c210369e9299a23e8ab33
#
_cell.length_a   1.000
_cell.length_b   1.000
_cell.length_c   1.000
_cell.angle_alpha   90.00
_cell.angle_beta   90.00
_cell.angle_gamma   90.00
#
_symmetry.space_group_name_H-M   'P 1'
#
loop_
_entity.id
_entity.type
_entity.pdbx_description
1 polymer ?
#
loop_
_entity_poly.entity_id
_entity_poly.type
_entity_poly.pdbx_seq_one_letter_code
_entity_poly.pdbx_strand_id
1 'polypeptide(L)'
;MKPLNRTTARANKYPERIIQFGEGNFLRAFVDWIIYNMDEKADFNSSVVVVQPIEKGMVDMLNEQDCLYHVNLQGLDKGQVVNSLTMIDVISRALNPYTQNDEFMKLAEQPEMRFVISNTTEAGIAFDPTCKLDDAPASSYPGKLTQLLYHRYKTFNGDKTKGLIIFPCELIFLNGHKLKETIYQYIELWNLGEDFKKWFEEACGVYATLVDRIVPGFPRKDIAAIKEKLQYDDNLVVQAEI
;
A
#
# COMPACT_ATOMS: atom_id res chain seq x y z
N MET A 1 -0.98 -18.45 -23.91
CA MET A 1 -0.64 -18.20 -22.50
C MET A 1 -1.93 -18.21 -21.68
N LYS A 2 -1.87 -18.62 -20.42
CA LYS A 2 -3.03 -18.60 -19.52
C LYS A 2 -3.19 -17.20 -18.92
N PRO A 3 -4.40 -16.70 -18.64
CA PRO A 3 -4.55 -15.50 -17.81
C PRO A 3 -3.95 -15.75 -16.43
N LEU A 4 -3.31 -14.75 -15.84
CA LEU A 4 -2.80 -14.85 -14.47
C LEU A 4 -3.90 -14.43 -13.51
N ASN A 5 -4.42 -15.38 -12.75
CA ASN A 5 -5.41 -15.15 -11.70
C ASN A 5 -5.41 -16.32 -10.70
N ARG A 6 -6.17 -16.22 -9.60
CA ARG A 6 -6.21 -17.22 -8.53
C ARG A 6 -6.89 -18.54 -8.92
N THR A 7 -7.49 -18.65 -10.11
CA THR A 7 -8.03 -19.91 -10.65
C THR A 7 -6.99 -20.66 -11.49
N THR A 8 -6.03 -19.97 -12.07
CA THR A 8 -5.02 -20.52 -12.97
C THR A 8 -3.65 -20.68 -12.32
N ALA A 9 -3.37 -19.92 -11.26
CA ALA A 9 -2.15 -19.96 -10.48
C ALA A 9 -2.45 -20.30 -9.01
N ARG A 10 -1.56 -21.10 -8.40
CA ARG A 10 -1.63 -21.34 -6.96
C ARG A 10 -1.15 -20.10 -6.22
N ALA A 11 -2.00 -19.55 -5.37
CA ALA A 11 -1.72 -18.37 -4.56
C ALA A 11 -2.20 -18.57 -3.14
N ASN A 12 -1.44 -18.04 -2.18
CA ASN A 12 -1.80 -18.08 -0.77
C ASN A 12 -2.90 -17.07 -0.45
N LYS A 13 -3.54 -17.24 0.70
CA LYS A 13 -4.49 -16.27 1.28
C LYS A 13 -4.10 -16.02 2.72
N TYR A 14 -3.84 -14.78 3.02
CA TYR A 14 -3.49 -14.32 4.37
C TYR A 14 -4.53 -13.32 4.89
N PRO A 15 -4.66 -13.14 6.22
CA PRO A 15 -5.53 -12.12 6.80
C PRO A 15 -5.09 -10.70 6.37
N GLU A 16 -6.05 -9.83 6.11
CA GLU A 16 -5.81 -8.42 5.78
C GLU A 16 -5.33 -7.66 7.02
N ARG A 17 -4.07 -7.25 7.05
CA ARG A 17 -3.46 -6.53 8.16
C ARG A 17 -2.76 -5.24 7.74
N ILE A 18 -2.65 -5.00 6.44
CA ILE A 18 -1.87 -3.90 5.87
C ILE A 18 -2.75 -3.12 4.91
N ILE A 19 -2.81 -1.81 5.08
CA ILE A 19 -3.41 -0.87 4.13
C ILE A 19 -2.25 -0.20 3.38
N GLN A 20 -2.26 -0.27 2.06
CA GLN A 20 -1.22 0.32 1.23
C GLN A 20 -1.80 1.41 0.33
N PHE A 21 -1.43 2.67 0.58
CA PHE A 21 -1.75 3.77 -0.32
C PHE A 21 -0.71 3.89 -1.43
N GLY A 22 -1.11 3.49 -2.62
CA GLY A 22 -0.29 3.44 -3.83
C GLY A 22 -0.19 2.03 -4.41
N GLU A 23 -0.44 1.95 -5.71
CA GLU A 23 -0.46 0.73 -6.52
C GLU A 23 0.70 0.68 -7.51
N GLY A 24 1.62 1.64 -7.42
CA GLY A 24 2.71 1.83 -8.37
C GLY A 24 3.77 0.73 -8.34
N ASN A 25 4.65 0.77 -9.35
CA ASN A 25 5.73 -0.22 -9.50
C ASN A 25 6.65 -0.30 -8.29
N PHE A 26 6.91 0.85 -7.62
CA PHE A 26 7.83 0.90 -6.49
C PHE A 26 7.35 0.04 -5.33
N LEU A 27 6.14 0.28 -4.82
CA LEU A 27 5.61 -0.51 -3.69
C LEU A 27 5.47 -1.98 -4.05
N ARG A 28 4.99 -2.28 -5.26
CA ARG A 28 4.83 -3.66 -5.73
C ARG A 28 6.14 -4.45 -5.81
N ALA A 29 7.23 -3.80 -6.21
CA ALA A 29 8.53 -4.44 -6.31
C ALA A 29 9.39 -4.31 -5.05
N PHE A 30 9.00 -3.51 -4.07
CA PHE A 30 9.75 -3.28 -2.85
C PHE A 30 8.98 -3.80 -1.63
N VAL A 31 7.93 -3.12 -1.22
CA VAL A 31 7.20 -3.44 0.01
C VAL A 31 6.46 -4.77 -0.11
N ASP A 32 5.67 -4.96 -1.18
CA ASP A 32 4.92 -6.20 -1.37
C ASP A 32 5.86 -7.40 -1.55
N TRP A 33 7.01 -7.20 -2.19
CA TRP A 33 8.06 -8.22 -2.28
C TRP A 33 8.69 -8.54 -0.91
N ILE A 34 8.87 -7.53 -0.03
CA ILE A 34 9.34 -7.76 1.34
C ILE A 34 8.30 -8.55 2.12
N ILE A 35 7.02 -8.16 2.06
CA ILE A 35 5.92 -8.85 2.75
C ILE A 35 5.84 -10.30 2.28
N TYR A 36 5.91 -10.54 0.97
CA TYR A 36 5.97 -11.89 0.40
C TYR A 36 7.09 -12.72 1.03
N ASN A 37 8.31 -12.16 1.12
CA ASN A 37 9.43 -12.86 1.74
C ASN A 37 9.24 -13.07 3.25
N MET A 38 8.57 -12.15 3.94
CA MET A 38 8.24 -12.30 5.36
C MET A 38 7.20 -13.41 5.58
N ASP A 39 6.20 -13.52 4.70
CA ASP A 39 5.22 -14.61 4.75
C ASP A 39 5.87 -15.98 4.46
N GLU A 40 6.74 -16.05 3.44
CA GLU A 40 7.41 -17.29 3.06
C GLU A 40 8.49 -17.76 4.06
N LYS A 41 9.14 -16.83 4.79
CA LYS A 41 10.34 -17.14 5.58
C LYS A 41 10.20 -16.91 7.08
N ALA A 42 9.18 -16.16 7.52
CA ALA A 42 9.05 -15.70 8.90
C ALA A 42 7.63 -15.81 9.46
N ASP A 43 6.73 -16.54 8.79
CA ASP A 43 5.34 -16.75 9.23
C ASP A 43 4.61 -15.42 9.57
N PHE A 44 4.88 -14.36 8.81
CA PHE A 44 4.29 -13.04 9.07
C PHE A 44 2.76 -13.06 8.90
N ASN A 45 2.26 -13.93 8.02
CA ASN A 45 0.85 -14.26 7.85
C ASN A 45 -0.03 -13.01 7.67
N SER A 46 0.30 -12.18 6.68
CA SER A 46 -0.36 -10.90 6.46
C SER A 46 -0.56 -10.61 4.98
N SER A 47 -1.73 -10.10 4.62
CA SER A 47 -1.97 -9.57 3.28
C SER A 47 -2.22 -8.07 3.27
N VAL A 48 -2.11 -7.52 2.07
CA VAL A 48 -2.20 -6.10 1.76
C VAL A 48 -3.53 -5.81 1.08
N VAL A 49 -4.22 -4.77 1.55
CA VAL A 49 -5.28 -4.11 0.78
C VAL A 49 -4.70 -2.85 0.17
N VAL A 50 -4.62 -2.83 -1.16
CA VAL A 50 -4.15 -1.66 -1.90
C VAL A 50 -5.27 -0.63 -2.01
N VAL A 51 -4.96 0.62 -1.74
CA VAL A 51 -5.87 1.76 -1.85
C VAL A 51 -5.28 2.76 -2.84
N GLN A 52 -5.99 3.02 -3.92
CA GLN A 52 -5.60 4.00 -4.93
C GLN A 52 -5.68 5.42 -4.37
N PRO A 53 -4.59 6.20 -4.36
CA PRO A 53 -4.59 7.50 -3.70
C PRO A 53 -5.27 8.61 -4.51
N ILE A 54 -5.38 8.46 -5.82
CA ILE A 54 -5.97 9.42 -6.76
C ILE A 54 -7.08 8.78 -7.59
N GLU A 55 -7.91 9.58 -8.24
CA GLU A 55 -9.10 9.09 -8.97
C GLU A 55 -8.76 8.10 -10.09
N LYS A 56 -7.64 8.34 -10.80
CA LYS A 56 -7.20 7.47 -11.91
C LYS A 56 -5.92 6.74 -11.53
N GLY A 57 -5.92 5.42 -11.63
CA GLY A 57 -4.77 4.59 -11.29
C GLY A 57 -4.89 3.18 -11.86
N MET A 58 -4.32 2.19 -11.19
CA MET A 58 -4.14 0.83 -11.71
C MET A 58 -5.01 -0.21 -11.01
N VAL A 59 -5.95 0.19 -10.14
CA VAL A 59 -6.75 -0.75 -9.33
C VAL A 59 -7.52 -1.74 -10.20
N ASP A 60 -8.12 -1.27 -11.30
CA ASP A 60 -8.86 -2.15 -12.22
C ASP A 60 -7.93 -3.22 -12.82
N MET A 61 -6.74 -2.84 -13.28
CA MET A 61 -5.76 -3.79 -13.82
C MET A 61 -5.27 -4.80 -12.77
N LEU A 62 -5.10 -4.35 -11.51
CA LEU A 62 -4.75 -5.25 -10.42
C LEU A 62 -5.86 -6.27 -10.18
N ASN A 63 -7.11 -5.82 -10.10
CA ASN A 63 -8.25 -6.69 -9.84
C ASN A 63 -8.53 -7.65 -11.02
N GLU A 64 -8.26 -7.27 -12.27
CA GLU A 64 -8.36 -8.15 -13.45
C GLU A 64 -7.45 -9.39 -13.34
N GLN A 65 -6.33 -9.29 -12.61
CA GLN A 65 -5.41 -10.40 -12.36
C GLN A 65 -5.53 -10.97 -10.93
N ASP A 66 -6.65 -10.73 -10.22
CA ASP A 66 -6.79 -11.10 -8.80
C ASP A 66 -5.62 -10.60 -7.94
N CYS A 67 -5.06 -9.45 -8.29
CA CYS A 67 -3.89 -8.81 -7.68
C CYS A 67 -2.60 -9.66 -7.70
N LEU A 68 -2.52 -10.66 -8.56
CA LEU A 68 -1.30 -11.46 -8.78
C LEU A 68 -0.42 -10.80 -9.83
N TYR A 69 0.89 -10.83 -9.63
CA TYR A 69 1.86 -10.36 -10.61
C TYR A 69 3.25 -10.94 -10.32
N HIS A 70 4.17 -10.78 -11.26
CA HIS A 70 5.55 -11.21 -11.06
C HIS A 70 6.48 -10.02 -10.87
N VAL A 71 7.38 -10.17 -9.89
CA VAL A 71 8.56 -9.32 -9.75
C VAL A 71 9.73 -10.01 -10.46
N ASN A 72 10.35 -9.31 -11.39
CA ASN A 72 11.57 -9.73 -12.07
C ASN A 72 12.75 -9.00 -11.43
N LEU A 73 13.51 -9.71 -10.58
CA LEU A 73 14.73 -9.18 -9.98
C LEU A 73 15.92 -9.47 -10.87
N GLN A 74 16.69 -8.43 -11.17
CA GLN A 74 17.89 -8.50 -11.99
C GLN A 74 19.04 -7.75 -11.31
N GLY A 75 20.24 -8.28 -11.42
CA GLY A 75 21.42 -7.62 -10.86
C GLY A 75 22.57 -8.57 -10.62
N LEU A 76 23.49 -8.13 -9.78
CA LEU A 76 24.64 -8.93 -9.35
C LEU A 76 24.55 -9.16 -7.84
N ASP A 77 24.43 -10.40 -7.41
CA ASP A 77 24.59 -10.78 -6.00
C ASP A 77 25.90 -11.56 -5.84
N LYS A 78 26.80 -11.04 -5.01
CA LYS A 78 28.12 -11.64 -4.72
C LYS A 78 28.90 -12.02 -5.98
N GLY A 79 28.83 -11.17 -7.01
CA GLY A 79 29.50 -11.35 -8.29
C GLY A 79 28.83 -12.33 -9.27
N GLN A 80 27.66 -12.86 -8.91
CA GLN A 80 26.87 -13.71 -9.80
C GLN A 80 25.69 -12.94 -10.38
N VAL A 81 25.42 -13.16 -11.66
CA VAL A 81 24.25 -12.58 -12.33
C VAL A 81 22.98 -13.26 -11.78
N VAL A 82 22.08 -12.46 -11.25
CA VAL A 82 20.75 -12.89 -10.81
C VAL A 82 19.71 -12.39 -11.79
N ASN A 83 18.82 -13.29 -12.19
CA ASN A 83 17.61 -12.99 -12.95
C ASN A 83 16.51 -13.94 -12.48
N SER A 84 15.69 -13.49 -11.53
CA SER A 84 14.65 -14.30 -10.91
C SER A 84 13.28 -13.69 -11.13
N LEU A 85 12.30 -14.55 -11.43
CA LEU A 85 10.89 -14.19 -11.53
C LEU A 85 10.15 -14.82 -10.34
N THR A 86 9.57 -13.98 -9.52
CA THR A 86 8.81 -14.38 -8.32
C THR A 86 7.37 -13.89 -8.43
N MET A 87 6.41 -14.80 -8.33
CA MET A 87 5.00 -14.42 -8.28
C MET A 87 4.68 -13.87 -6.89
N ILE A 88 4.11 -12.68 -6.86
CA ILE A 88 3.64 -12.00 -5.65
C ILE A 88 2.14 -12.20 -5.52
N ASP A 89 1.69 -12.68 -4.37
CA ASP A 89 0.31 -13.03 -4.07
C ASP A 89 -0.23 -12.44 -2.76
N VAL A 90 0.56 -11.53 -2.16
CA VAL A 90 0.24 -10.91 -0.86
C VAL A 90 -0.86 -9.85 -0.92
N ILE A 91 -1.15 -9.29 -2.11
CA ILE A 91 -2.26 -8.35 -2.25
C ILE A 91 -3.57 -9.15 -2.32
N SER A 92 -4.46 -8.93 -1.36
CA SER A 92 -5.77 -9.59 -1.29
C SER A 92 -6.78 -8.98 -2.26
N ARG A 93 -6.79 -7.66 -2.35
CA ARG A 93 -7.66 -6.86 -3.21
C ARG A 93 -7.12 -5.44 -3.35
N ALA A 94 -7.64 -4.72 -4.34
CA ALA A 94 -7.33 -3.31 -4.57
C ALA A 94 -8.63 -2.49 -4.64
N LEU A 95 -8.63 -1.31 -3.99
CA LEU A 95 -9.79 -0.43 -3.86
C LEU A 95 -9.52 0.94 -4.47
N ASN A 96 -10.49 1.46 -5.21
CA ASN A 96 -10.55 2.85 -5.62
C ASN A 96 -11.54 3.61 -4.71
N PRO A 97 -11.09 4.43 -3.74
CA PRO A 97 -11.97 5.14 -2.82
C PRO A 97 -12.98 6.08 -3.50
N TYR A 98 -12.68 6.54 -4.72
CA TYR A 98 -13.57 7.44 -5.45
C TYR A 98 -14.85 6.76 -5.97
N THR A 99 -14.82 5.43 -6.08
CA THR A 99 -15.97 4.61 -6.48
C THR A 99 -16.40 3.62 -5.39
N GLN A 100 -15.54 3.38 -4.39
CA GLN A 100 -15.71 2.37 -3.35
C GLN A 100 -15.40 2.95 -1.96
N ASN A 101 -15.87 4.19 -1.68
CA ASN A 101 -15.54 4.86 -0.42
C ASN A 101 -16.01 4.09 0.82
N ASP A 102 -17.19 3.47 0.77
CA ASP A 102 -17.71 2.67 1.88
C ASP A 102 -16.81 1.47 2.19
N GLU A 103 -16.32 0.77 1.14
CA GLU A 103 -15.41 -0.35 1.32
C GLU A 103 -14.03 0.10 1.83
N PHE A 104 -13.56 1.26 1.40
CA PHE A 104 -12.35 1.88 1.93
C PHE A 104 -12.51 2.21 3.42
N MET A 105 -13.61 2.85 3.82
CA MET A 105 -13.85 3.21 5.21
C MET A 105 -14.05 1.99 6.12
N LYS A 106 -14.60 0.88 5.62
CA LYS A 106 -14.69 -0.40 6.36
C LYS A 106 -13.33 -0.97 6.75
N LEU A 107 -12.23 -0.58 6.10
CA LEU A 107 -10.89 -0.99 6.54
C LEU A 107 -10.57 -0.47 7.95
N ALA A 108 -11.11 0.69 8.31
CA ALA A 108 -10.97 1.23 9.66
C ALA A 108 -11.67 0.39 10.74
N GLU A 109 -12.67 -0.39 10.37
CA GLU A 109 -13.47 -1.24 11.27
C GLU A 109 -12.86 -2.63 11.49
N GLN A 110 -11.84 -2.99 10.70
CA GLN A 110 -11.20 -4.30 10.79
C GLN A 110 -10.26 -4.35 12.00
N PRO A 111 -10.52 -5.20 13.01
CA PRO A 111 -9.71 -5.24 14.23
C PRO A 111 -8.28 -5.72 13.99
N GLU A 112 -8.05 -6.52 12.94
CA GLU A 112 -6.76 -7.10 12.56
C GLU A 112 -5.87 -6.13 11.76
N MET A 113 -6.42 -5.02 11.23
CA MET A 113 -5.60 -4.00 10.58
C MET A 113 -4.58 -3.43 11.54
N ARG A 114 -3.32 -3.44 11.11
CA ARG A 114 -2.19 -3.05 11.95
C ARG A 114 -1.24 -2.06 11.31
N PHE A 115 -1.04 -2.15 10.01
CA PHE A 115 -0.05 -1.33 9.30
C PHE A 115 -0.69 -0.46 8.23
N VAL A 116 -0.10 0.71 8.03
CA VAL A 116 -0.35 1.57 6.87
C VAL A 116 0.98 1.87 6.19
N ILE A 117 1.03 1.68 4.89
CA ILE A 117 2.19 1.96 4.07
C ILE A 117 1.77 2.89 2.94
N SER A 118 2.62 3.83 2.54
CA SER A 118 2.31 4.74 1.44
C SER A 118 3.50 5.03 0.56
N ASN A 119 3.23 5.27 -0.71
CA ASN A 119 4.13 5.91 -1.66
C ASN A 119 3.27 6.60 -2.72
N THR A 120 2.86 7.84 -2.42
CA THR A 120 1.87 8.60 -3.17
C THR A 120 2.47 9.73 -3.99
N THR A 121 3.78 9.73 -4.19
CA THR A 121 4.63 10.78 -4.75
C THR A 121 5.04 11.85 -3.74
N GLU A 122 6.04 12.68 -4.11
CA GLU A 122 6.53 13.78 -3.24
C GLU A 122 5.45 14.82 -2.91
N ALA A 123 4.53 15.06 -3.86
CA ALA A 123 3.38 15.96 -3.64
C ALA A 123 2.26 15.29 -2.82
N GLY A 124 2.32 13.97 -2.62
CA GLY A 124 1.23 13.21 -2.00
C GLY A 124 1.04 13.47 -0.51
N ILE A 125 2.08 13.93 0.22
CA ILE A 125 1.98 14.31 1.65
C ILE A 125 1.67 15.81 1.82
N ALA A 126 1.04 16.47 0.85
CA ALA A 126 0.67 17.87 0.96
C ALA A 126 -0.64 18.04 1.75
N PHE A 127 -0.70 19.12 2.53
CA PHE A 127 -1.94 19.56 3.17
C PHE A 127 -2.82 20.29 2.14
N ASP A 128 -4.07 19.85 2.03
CA ASP A 128 -5.09 20.50 1.22
C ASP A 128 -6.19 21.07 2.14
N PRO A 129 -6.21 22.40 2.38
CA PRO A 129 -7.18 23.01 3.28
C PRO A 129 -8.62 22.98 2.74
N THR A 130 -8.81 22.59 1.49
CA THR A 130 -10.16 22.47 0.89
C THR A 130 -10.84 21.15 1.18
N CYS A 131 -10.09 20.13 1.64
CA CYS A 131 -10.65 18.85 2.06
C CYS A 131 -11.60 19.01 3.24
N LYS A 132 -12.72 18.32 3.19
CA LYS A 132 -13.70 18.26 4.28
C LYS A 132 -13.71 16.88 4.90
N LEU A 133 -14.12 16.82 6.17
CA LEU A 133 -14.24 15.54 6.90
C LEU A 133 -15.28 14.61 6.27
N ASP A 134 -16.32 15.16 5.66
CA ASP A 134 -17.43 14.44 5.02
C ASP A 134 -17.25 14.21 3.51
N ASP A 135 -16.10 14.59 2.94
CA ASP A 135 -15.75 14.21 1.56
C ASP A 135 -15.68 12.69 1.44
N ALA A 136 -16.12 12.15 0.32
CA ALA A 136 -16.18 10.72 0.08
C ALA A 136 -15.48 10.31 -1.25
N PRO A 137 -14.15 10.19 -1.22
CA PRO A 137 -13.19 10.43 -0.14
C PRO A 137 -12.63 11.87 -0.11
N ALA A 138 -11.85 12.23 0.92
CA ALA A 138 -11.00 13.42 0.90
C ALA A 138 -10.07 13.41 -0.33
N SER A 139 -9.77 14.56 -0.94
CA SER A 139 -8.96 14.65 -2.17
C SER A 139 -7.52 14.22 -1.93
N SER A 140 -6.90 14.62 -0.81
CA SER A 140 -5.52 14.29 -0.48
C SER A 140 -5.36 12.94 0.20
N TYR A 141 -4.17 12.32 0.06
CA TYR A 141 -3.83 11.10 0.79
C TYR A 141 -3.83 11.30 2.32
N PRO A 142 -3.18 12.34 2.89
CA PRO A 142 -3.23 12.53 4.34
C PRO A 142 -4.64 12.81 4.87
N GLY A 143 -5.49 13.45 4.06
CA GLY A 143 -6.91 13.61 4.37
C GLY A 143 -7.64 12.27 4.47
N LYS A 144 -7.50 11.41 3.44
CA LYS A 144 -8.05 10.03 3.46
C LYS A 144 -7.58 9.24 4.68
N LEU A 145 -6.28 9.33 4.99
CA LEU A 145 -5.70 8.64 6.14
C LEU A 145 -6.27 9.19 7.45
N THR A 146 -6.42 10.50 7.58
CA THR A 146 -7.00 11.12 8.79
C THR A 146 -8.47 10.75 8.97
N GLN A 147 -9.26 10.70 7.88
CA GLN A 147 -10.64 10.19 7.90
C GLN A 147 -10.69 8.74 8.41
N LEU A 148 -9.82 7.87 7.88
CA LEU A 148 -9.72 6.46 8.27
C LEU A 148 -9.32 6.30 9.74
N LEU A 149 -8.33 7.05 10.22
CA LEU A 149 -7.88 7.02 11.61
C LEU A 149 -8.97 7.52 12.56
N TYR A 150 -9.68 8.59 12.20
CA TYR A 150 -10.76 9.12 13.00
C TYR A 150 -11.96 8.16 13.05
N HIS A 151 -12.29 7.53 11.93
CA HIS A 151 -13.33 6.50 11.89
C HIS A 151 -12.96 5.30 12.79
N ARG A 152 -11.70 4.85 12.71
CA ARG A 152 -11.17 3.77 13.54
C ARG A 152 -11.24 4.11 15.03
N TYR A 153 -10.80 5.30 15.41
CA TYR A 153 -10.91 5.79 16.78
C TYR A 153 -12.36 5.72 17.31
N LYS A 154 -13.32 6.15 16.52
CA LYS A 154 -14.75 6.09 16.89
C LYS A 154 -15.25 4.64 16.97
N THR A 155 -14.92 3.81 16.00
CA THR A 155 -15.34 2.41 15.93
C THR A 155 -14.90 1.62 17.16
N PHE A 156 -13.70 1.85 17.63
CA PHE A 156 -13.12 1.14 18.78
C PHE A 156 -13.14 1.95 20.08
N ASN A 157 -13.91 3.03 20.13
CA ASN A 157 -14.09 3.86 21.33
C ASN A 157 -12.76 4.31 21.97
N GLY A 158 -11.77 4.66 21.16
CA GLY A 158 -10.46 5.11 21.62
C GLY A 158 -9.57 4.01 22.21
N ASP A 159 -9.84 2.74 21.94
CA ASP A 159 -8.97 1.63 22.36
C ASP A 159 -7.57 1.81 21.76
N LYS A 160 -6.57 1.99 22.63
CA LYS A 160 -5.17 2.22 22.24
C LYS A 160 -4.53 1.00 21.57
N THR A 161 -5.04 -0.20 21.80
CA THR A 161 -4.54 -1.42 21.13
C THR A 161 -4.93 -1.49 19.66
N LYS A 162 -5.82 -0.59 19.21
CA LYS A 162 -6.30 -0.50 17.84
C LYS A 162 -5.62 0.62 17.03
N GLY A 163 -4.59 1.27 17.57
CA GLY A 163 -3.74 2.17 16.79
C GLY A 163 -3.03 1.48 15.64
N LEU A 164 -2.58 2.25 14.65
CA LEU A 164 -1.90 1.75 13.46
C LEU A 164 -0.44 2.19 13.45
N ILE A 165 0.40 1.35 12.85
CA ILE A 165 1.81 1.62 12.58
C ILE A 165 1.92 2.10 11.13
N ILE A 166 2.44 3.31 10.92
CA ILE A 166 2.39 4.01 9.64
C ILE A 166 3.81 4.23 9.13
N PHE A 167 4.09 3.73 7.93
CA PHE A 167 5.36 3.82 7.23
C PHE A 167 5.19 4.53 5.88
N PRO A 168 5.33 5.85 5.81
CA PRO A 168 5.41 6.53 4.52
C PRO A 168 6.73 6.19 3.82
N CYS A 169 6.66 5.87 2.53
CA CYS A 169 7.80 5.54 1.67
C CYS A 169 8.01 6.59 0.57
N GLU A 170 7.45 7.77 0.72
CA GLU A 170 7.66 8.89 -0.17
C GLU A 170 9.10 9.40 -0.08
N LEU A 171 9.68 9.84 -1.21
CA LEU A 171 11.03 10.40 -1.28
C LEU A 171 11.08 11.84 -0.72
N ILE A 172 10.71 11.97 0.54
CA ILE A 172 10.69 13.23 1.30
C ILE A 172 11.59 13.05 2.51
N PHE A 173 12.46 14.03 2.78
CA PHE A 173 13.27 14.01 3.99
C PHE A 173 12.38 14.03 5.22
N LEU A 174 12.61 13.08 6.13
CA LEU A 174 11.78 12.87 7.33
C LEU A 174 10.28 12.71 7.00
N ASN A 175 9.95 11.92 5.99
CA ASN A 175 8.59 11.68 5.48
C ASN A 175 7.56 11.39 6.58
N GLY A 176 7.92 10.59 7.59
CA GLY A 176 7.04 10.31 8.75
C GLY A 176 6.71 11.55 9.57
N HIS A 177 7.68 12.43 9.80
CA HIS A 177 7.45 13.70 10.49
C HIS A 177 6.51 14.60 9.67
N LYS A 178 6.76 14.71 8.37
CA LYS A 178 5.92 15.49 7.47
C LYS A 178 4.49 14.99 7.42
N LEU A 179 4.30 13.67 7.33
CA LEU A 179 2.97 13.08 7.35
C LEU A 179 2.26 13.34 8.69
N LYS A 180 2.96 13.16 9.80
CA LYS A 180 2.42 13.41 11.15
C LYS A 180 1.97 14.87 11.31
N GLU A 181 2.79 15.83 10.89
CA GLU A 181 2.43 17.26 10.87
C GLU A 181 1.17 17.52 10.03
N THR A 182 1.08 16.91 8.85
CA THR A 182 -0.08 17.06 7.97
C THR A 182 -1.36 16.47 8.58
N ILE A 183 -1.26 15.34 9.27
CA ILE A 183 -2.39 14.75 10.03
C ILE A 183 -2.84 15.72 11.14
N TYR A 184 -1.92 16.35 11.88
CA TYR A 184 -2.28 17.36 12.88
C TYR A 184 -3.01 18.55 12.27
N GLN A 185 -2.60 19.01 11.08
CA GLN A 185 -3.31 20.08 10.37
C GLN A 185 -4.77 19.69 10.06
N TYR A 186 -5.03 18.43 9.69
CA TYR A 186 -6.41 17.93 9.49
C TYR A 186 -7.18 17.77 10.81
N ILE A 187 -6.53 17.34 11.89
CA ILE A 187 -7.16 17.29 13.23
C ILE A 187 -7.67 18.68 13.63
N GLU A 188 -6.86 19.70 13.43
CA GLU A 188 -7.21 21.09 13.69
C GLU A 188 -8.30 21.60 12.73
N LEU A 189 -8.11 21.42 11.40
CA LEU A 189 -9.03 21.88 10.37
C LEU A 189 -10.44 21.33 10.57
N TRP A 190 -10.55 20.05 10.91
CA TRP A 190 -11.82 19.35 11.07
C TRP A 190 -12.33 19.34 12.52
N ASN A 191 -11.63 20.01 13.43
CA ASN A 191 -11.97 20.10 14.84
C ASN A 191 -12.29 18.72 15.46
N LEU A 192 -11.39 17.74 15.28
CA LEU A 192 -11.62 16.34 15.67
C LEU A 192 -11.52 16.10 17.18
N GLY A 193 -11.07 17.10 17.95
CA GLY A 193 -11.00 17.10 19.40
C GLY A 193 -9.70 16.56 19.99
N GLU A 194 -9.42 16.97 21.23
CA GLU A 194 -8.18 16.61 21.94
C GLU A 194 -8.09 15.13 22.28
N ASP A 195 -9.22 14.45 22.51
CA ASP A 195 -9.23 13.02 22.83
C ASP A 195 -8.76 12.16 21.64
N PHE A 196 -9.17 12.52 20.41
CA PHE A 196 -8.67 11.87 19.22
C PHE A 196 -7.18 12.16 18.97
N LYS A 197 -6.77 13.42 19.15
CA LYS A 197 -5.38 13.82 19.03
C LYS A 197 -4.48 13.03 19.99
N LYS A 198 -4.89 12.92 21.25
CA LYS A 198 -4.20 12.14 22.27
C LYS A 198 -4.14 10.65 21.92
N TRP A 199 -5.24 10.09 21.43
CA TRP A 199 -5.26 8.70 20.97
C TRP A 199 -4.29 8.49 19.80
N PHE A 200 -4.28 9.38 18.82
CA PHE A 200 -3.35 9.32 17.70
C PHE A 200 -1.89 9.35 18.17
N GLU A 201 -1.55 10.21 19.12
CA GLU A 201 -0.20 10.33 19.68
C GLU A 201 0.25 9.10 20.48
N GLU A 202 -0.65 8.50 21.24
CA GLU A 202 -0.33 7.40 22.16
C GLU A 202 -0.50 6.01 21.55
N ALA A 203 -1.42 5.86 20.59
CA ALA A 203 -1.78 4.58 20.01
C ALA A 203 -1.15 4.35 18.62
N CYS A 204 -0.94 5.41 17.81
CA CYS A 204 -0.42 5.28 16.47
C CYS A 204 1.09 5.60 16.41
N GLY A 205 1.84 4.76 15.71
CA GLY A 205 3.25 5.00 15.41
C GLY A 205 3.41 5.53 13.99
N VAL A 206 3.99 6.73 13.81
CA VAL A 206 4.35 7.24 12.47
C VAL A 206 5.87 7.31 12.38
N TYR A 207 6.46 6.48 11.53
CA TYR A 207 7.90 6.32 11.45
C TYR A 207 8.44 6.85 10.13
N ALA A 208 9.51 7.64 10.18
CA ALA A 208 10.22 8.03 8.98
C ALA A 208 10.97 6.83 8.38
N THR A 209 10.91 6.70 7.07
CA THR A 209 11.62 5.67 6.34
C THR A 209 12.67 6.29 5.43
N LEU A 210 13.71 5.52 5.15
CA LEU A 210 14.63 5.78 4.05
C LEU A 210 14.55 4.57 3.13
N VAL A 211 13.95 4.77 1.96
CA VAL A 211 13.76 3.69 0.98
C VAL A 211 14.71 3.88 -0.18
N ASP A 212 15.34 2.80 -0.60
CA ASP A 212 16.29 2.80 -1.71
C ASP A 212 16.18 1.48 -2.46
N ARG A 213 15.53 1.52 -3.62
CA ARG A 213 15.49 0.44 -4.58
C ARG A 213 15.31 0.99 -5.97
N ILE A 214 16.12 0.53 -6.92
CA ILE A 214 15.95 0.87 -8.31
C ILE A 214 14.85 -0.02 -8.91
N VAL A 215 13.76 0.61 -9.35
CA VAL A 215 12.62 -0.06 -9.96
C VAL A 215 12.35 0.54 -11.33
N PRO A 216 12.94 -0.03 -12.41
CA PRO A 216 12.67 0.40 -13.79
C PRO A 216 11.20 0.28 -14.20
N GLY A 217 10.45 -0.56 -13.50
CA GLY A 217 9.02 -0.74 -13.69
C GLY A 217 8.66 -1.82 -14.71
N PHE A 218 7.63 -1.57 -15.52
CA PHE A 218 7.14 -2.56 -16.49
C PHE A 218 8.15 -2.79 -17.62
N PRO A 219 8.62 -4.05 -17.86
CA PRO A 219 9.69 -4.38 -18.80
C PRO A 219 9.20 -4.40 -20.26
N ARG A 220 8.85 -3.24 -20.83
CA ARG A 220 8.21 -3.11 -22.15
C ARG A 220 8.96 -3.83 -23.28
N LYS A 221 10.30 -3.86 -23.24
CA LYS A 221 11.12 -4.48 -24.28
C LYS A 221 11.15 -6.00 -24.17
N ASP A 222 11.10 -6.53 -22.95
CA ASP A 222 11.32 -7.94 -22.65
C ASP A 222 10.04 -8.69 -22.29
N ILE A 223 8.90 -7.99 -22.22
CA ILE A 223 7.65 -8.55 -21.72
C ILE A 223 7.18 -9.79 -22.48
N ALA A 224 7.39 -9.83 -23.81
CA ALA A 224 7.01 -11.00 -24.61
C ALA A 224 7.78 -12.25 -24.20
N ALA A 225 9.10 -12.14 -24.04
CA ALA A 225 9.96 -13.23 -23.59
C ALA A 225 9.66 -13.64 -22.13
N ILE A 226 9.38 -12.68 -21.28
CA ILE A 226 8.99 -12.93 -19.88
C ILE A 226 7.68 -13.71 -19.83
N LYS A 227 6.64 -13.29 -20.53
CA LYS A 227 5.35 -13.99 -20.60
C LYS A 227 5.50 -15.40 -21.16
N GLU A 228 6.33 -15.59 -22.19
CA GLU A 228 6.62 -16.90 -22.73
C GLU A 228 7.29 -17.81 -21.69
N LYS A 229 8.26 -17.29 -20.94
CA LYS A 229 8.93 -18.02 -19.85
C LYS A 229 7.97 -18.37 -18.72
N LEU A 230 7.09 -17.43 -18.35
CA LEU A 230 6.10 -17.62 -17.28
C LEU A 230 4.94 -18.54 -17.69
N GLN A 231 4.63 -18.63 -18.98
CA GLN A 231 3.42 -19.28 -19.53
C GLN A 231 2.10 -18.60 -19.06
N TYR A 232 2.19 -17.38 -18.51
CA TYR A 232 1.08 -16.55 -18.08
C TYR A 232 1.04 -15.23 -18.85
N ASP A 233 -0.16 -14.72 -19.07
CA ASP A 233 -0.40 -13.37 -19.58
C ASP A 233 -0.42 -12.38 -18.40
N ASP A 234 0.75 -12.00 -17.93
CA ASP A 234 0.94 -11.06 -16.84
C ASP A 234 1.19 -9.66 -17.38
N ASN A 235 0.21 -8.77 -17.20
CA ASN A 235 0.25 -7.37 -17.63
C ASN A 235 0.78 -6.43 -16.55
N LEU A 236 1.15 -6.97 -15.39
CA LEU A 236 1.58 -6.24 -14.20
C LEU A 236 3.04 -6.55 -13.79
N VAL A 237 3.80 -7.26 -14.62
CA VAL A 237 5.20 -7.56 -14.33
C VAL A 237 5.95 -6.28 -13.95
N VAL A 238 6.70 -6.36 -12.86
CA VAL A 238 7.55 -5.27 -12.39
C VAL A 238 9.00 -5.73 -12.36
N GLN A 239 9.88 -4.96 -13.00
CA GLN A 239 11.32 -5.16 -12.92
C GLN A 239 11.92 -4.31 -11.81
N ALA A 240 12.81 -4.90 -11.03
CA ALA A 240 13.59 -4.21 -10.01
C ALA A 240 15.02 -4.74 -9.96
N GLU A 241 15.92 -3.93 -9.44
CA GLU A 241 17.29 -4.36 -9.12
C GLU A 241 17.31 -5.12 -7.79
N ILE A 242 18.29 -6.03 -7.67
CA ILE A 242 18.48 -6.88 -6.49
C ILE A 242 19.13 -6.10 -5.34
#